data_4d8d8adb6110e2586f752291e3935dea
#
_entry.id   4d8d8adb6110e2586f752291e3935dea
#
_cell.length_a   1.000
_cell.length_b   1.000
_cell.length_c   1.000
_cell.angle_alpha   90.00
_cell.angle_beta   90.00
_cell.angle_gamma   90.00
#
_symmetry.space_group_name_H-M   'P 1'
#
loop_
_entity.id
_entity.type
_entity.pdbx_description
1 polymer ?
#
loop_
_entity_poly.entity_id
_entity_poly.type
_entity_poly.pdbx_seq_one_letter_code
_entity_poly.pdbx_strand_id
1 'polypeptide(L)'
;MVGLQIINKVLKTKDIDLIIKNDLTEQHFLGCEGYYNFLMNHYRRYGNIPDSVTFLDAFEDFTLIDVTESDEYLIDKIQEEYLYSQLVPVLQDAAGKLQTNSIEAFESLRIL
;
A
#
# COMPACT_ATOMS: atom_id res chain seq x y z
N MET A 1 -2.00 -0.11 -10.24
CA MET A 1 -1.94 -0.06 -8.77
C MET A 1 -0.50 0.15 -8.31
N VAL A 2 -0.27 1.19 -7.51
CA VAL A 2 1.09 1.56 -7.08
C VAL A 2 1.70 0.53 -6.13
N GLY A 3 0.88 -0.15 -5.32
CA GLY A 3 1.40 -1.21 -4.45
C GLY A 3 2.12 -2.31 -5.23
N LEU A 4 1.57 -2.73 -6.37
CA LEU A 4 2.22 -3.70 -7.24
C LEU A 4 3.51 -3.17 -7.85
N GLN A 5 3.56 -1.88 -8.18
CA GLN A 5 4.80 -1.25 -8.68
C GLN A 5 5.88 -1.28 -7.61
N ILE A 6 5.56 -0.98 -6.36
CA ILE A 6 6.51 -1.01 -5.26
C ILE A 6 7.02 -2.44 -5.02
N ILE A 7 6.11 -3.42 -5.00
CA ILE A 7 6.48 -4.84 -4.85
C ILE A 7 7.47 -5.26 -5.95
N ASN A 8 7.15 -4.93 -7.22
CA ASN A 8 8.04 -5.24 -8.34
C ASN A 8 9.40 -4.58 -8.21
N LYS A 9 9.42 -3.31 -7.80
CA LYS A 9 10.67 -2.58 -7.65
C LYS A 9 11.54 -3.17 -6.55
N VAL A 10 10.95 -3.52 -5.41
CA VAL A 10 11.66 -4.18 -4.32
C VAL A 10 12.22 -5.52 -4.75
N LEU A 11 11.46 -6.32 -5.49
CA LEU A 11 11.94 -7.60 -6.02
C LEU A 11 13.15 -7.41 -6.94
N LYS A 12 13.11 -6.40 -7.79
CA LYS A 12 14.16 -6.15 -8.78
C LYS A 12 15.41 -5.58 -8.14
N THR A 13 15.27 -4.56 -7.31
CA THR A 13 16.40 -3.83 -6.71
C THR A 13 16.93 -4.50 -5.45
N LYS A 14 16.14 -5.39 -4.84
CA LYS A 14 16.46 -6.02 -3.54
C LYS A 14 16.55 -4.99 -2.41
N ASP A 15 15.95 -3.82 -2.59
CA ASP A 15 16.01 -2.72 -1.62
C ASP A 15 14.72 -2.66 -0.81
N ILE A 16 14.74 -3.29 0.37
CA ILE A 16 13.60 -3.28 1.29
C ILE A 16 13.40 -1.92 1.96
N ASP A 17 14.41 -1.06 1.92
CA ASP A 17 14.32 0.27 2.54
C ASP A 17 13.21 1.13 1.92
N LEU A 18 12.84 0.85 0.67
CA LEU A 18 11.71 1.52 0.05
C LEU A 18 10.43 1.36 0.89
N ILE A 19 10.28 0.22 1.54
CA ILE A 19 9.14 -0.07 2.40
C ILE A 19 9.44 0.38 3.84
N ILE A 20 10.59 -0.01 4.38
CA ILE A 20 10.91 0.18 5.80
C ILE A 20 11.13 1.65 6.15
N LYS A 21 11.93 2.36 5.35
CA LYS A 21 12.24 3.78 5.63
C LYS A 21 11.04 4.70 5.47
N ASN A 22 10.04 4.27 4.73
CA ASN A 22 8.83 5.06 4.50
C ASN A 22 7.66 4.59 5.36
N ASP A 23 7.93 3.70 6.31
CA ASP A 23 6.93 3.18 7.26
C ASP A 23 5.69 2.60 6.57
N LEU A 24 5.88 1.96 5.42
CA LEU A 24 4.77 1.31 4.72
C LEU A 24 4.35 0.05 5.47
N THR A 25 3.05 -0.15 5.58
CA THR A 25 2.45 -1.28 6.29
C THR A 25 1.52 -2.06 5.38
N GLU A 26 0.99 -3.17 5.88
CA GLU A 26 -0.02 -3.95 5.17
C GLU A 26 -1.18 -3.08 4.67
N GLN A 27 -1.54 -2.04 5.45
CA GLN A 27 -2.65 -1.15 5.10
C GLN A 27 -2.39 -0.33 3.84
N HIS A 28 -1.14 -0.09 3.50
CA HIS A 28 -0.75 0.59 2.26
C HIS A 28 -0.89 -0.32 1.03
N PHE A 29 -0.97 -1.64 1.24
CA PHE A 29 -0.99 -2.63 0.18
C PHE A 29 -2.35 -3.35 0.08
N LEU A 30 -3.44 -2.66 0.39
CA LEU A 30 -4.78 -3.24 0.30
C LEU A 30 -5.04 -3.73 -1.13
N GLY A 31 -5.55 -4.95 -1.24
CA GLY A 31 -5.73 -5.62 -2.52
C GLY A 31 -4.53 -6.45 -2.96
N CYS A 32 -3.36 -6.25 -2.36
CA CYS A 32 -2.16 -7.04 -2.63
C CYS A 32 -1.38 -7.36 -1.35
N GLU A 33 -2.08 -7.49 -0.22
CA GLU A 33 -1.50 -7.76 1.09
C GLU A 33 -0.67 -9.05 1.10
N GLY A 34 -1.11 -10.07 0.37
CA GLY A 34 -0.40 -11.35 0.31
C GLY A 34 1.03 -11.20 -0.20
N TYR A 35 1.24 -10.38 -1.20
CA TYR A 35 2.56 -10.12 -1.75
C TYR A 35 3.44 -9.38 -0.74
N TYR A 36 2.89 -8.34 -0.11
CA TYR A 36 3.59 -7.59 0.93
C TYR A 36 3.98 -8.51 2.09
N ASN A 37 3.05 -9.30 2.58
CA ASN A 37 3.30 -10.18 3.72
C ASN A 37 4.37 -11.22 3.43
N PHE A 38 4.36 -11.79 2.22
CA PHE A 38 5.39 -12.75 1.81
C PHE A 38 6.77 -12.11 1.78
N LEU A 39 6.89 -10.91 1.18
CA LEU A 39 8.15 -10.17 1.16
C LEU A 39 8.68 -9.89 2.57
N MET A 40 7.82 -9.38 3.43
CA MET A 40 8.23 -8.98 4.77
C MET A 40 8.57 -10.18 5.65
N ASN A 41 7.80 -11.27 5.55
CA ASN A 41 8.07 -12.49 6.31
C ASN A 41 9.38 -13.13 5.86
N HIS A 42 9.64 -13.15 4.56
CA HIS A 42 10.89 -13.67 4.02
C HIS A 42 12.09 -12.84 4.50
N TYR A 43 11.94 -11.51 4.46
CA TYR A 43 12.99 -10.61 4.94
C TYR A 43 13.27 -10.80 6.43
N ARG A 44 12.21 -10.89 7.25
CA ARG A 44 12.36 -11.09 8.69
C ARG A 44 13.05 -12.40 9.04
N ARG A 45 12.77 -13.44 8.26
CA ARG A 45 13.30 -14.79 8.53
C ARG A 45 14.72 -14.97 7.99
N TYR A 46 15.00 -14.48 6.79
CA TYR A 46 16.24 -14.76 6.08
C TYR A 46 17.16 -13.55 5.92
N GLY A 47 16.68 -12.35 6.22
CA GLY A 47 17.46 -11.13 6.14
C GLY A 47 17.66 -10.60 4.73
N ASN A 48 16.95 -11.15 3.74
CA ASN A 48 17.02 -10.69 2.36
C ASN A 48 15.68 -10.76 1.67
N ILE A 49 15.60 -10.10 0.50
CA ILE A 49 14.42 -10.15 -0.35
C ILE A 49 14.46 -11.46 -1.16
N PRO A 50 13.33 -12.17 -1.30
CA PRO A 50 13.28 -13.37 -2.13
C PRO A 50 13.63 -13.03 -3.59
N ASP A 51 14.21 -13.97 -4.31
CA ASP A 51 14.41 -13.77 -5.73
C ASP A 51 13.09 -13.95 -6.50
N SER A 52 13.12 -13.55 -7.78
CA SER A 52 11.91 -13.58 -8.60
C SER A 52 11.34 -14.99 -8.75
N VAL A 53 12.21 -16.01 -8.84
CA VAL A 53 11.78 -17.40 -8.98
C VAL A 53 11.04 -17.85 -7.72
N THR A 54 11.61 -17.58 -6.56
CA THR A 54 10.99 -17.92 -5.27
C THR A 54 9.63 -17.25 -5.12
N PHE A 55 9.55 -15.97 -5.50
CA PHE A 55 8.30 -15.22 -5.41
C PHE A 55 7.24 -15.76 -6.36
N LEU A 56 7.61 -16.07 -7.59
CA LEU A 56 6.68 -16.63 -8.58
C LEU A 56 6.23 -18.05 -8.23
N ASP A 57 7.06 -18.82 -7.55
CA ASP A 57 6.65 -20.14 -7.04
C ASP A 57 5.51 -20.01 -6.02
N ALA A 58 5.55 -18.96 -5.20
CA ALA A 58 4.51 -18.70 -4.23
C ALA A 58 3.25 -18.07 -4.86
N PHE A 59 3.43 -17.27 -5.91
CA PHE A 59 2.34 -16.50 -6.54
C PHE A 59 2.42 -16.63 -8.07
N GLU A 60 1.90 -17.73 -8.60
CA GLU A 60 1.97 -18.06 -10.03
C GLU A 60 1.32 -16.98 -10.92
N ASP A 61 0.29 -16.32 -10.41
CA ASP A 61 -0.45 -15.30 -11.16
C ASP A 61 0.18 -13.92 -11.10
N PHE A 62 1.27 -13.76 -10.33
CA PHE A 62 1.95 -12.48 -10.22
C PHE A 62 2.69 -12.17 -11.52
N THR A 63 2.53 -10.94 -12.01
CA THR A 63 3.22 -10.48 -13.22
C THR A 63 4.41 -9.61 -12.83
N LEU A 64 5.60 -10.02 -13.24
CA LEU A 64 6.80 -9.21 -13.10
C LEU A 64 6.76 -8.07 -14.12
N ILE A 65 6.88 -6.85 -13.65
CA ILE A 65 6.95 -5.67 -14.51
C ILE A 65 8.21 -4.88 -14.21
N ASP A 66 8.73 -4.19 -15.22
CA ASP A 66 9.90 -3.35 -15.06
C ASP A 66 9.42 -1.94 -14.67
N VAL A 67 9.64 -1.57 -13.40
CA VAL A 67 9.19 -0.29 -12.86
C VAL A 67 10.35 0.69 -12.94
N THR A 68 10.19 1.69 -13.81
CA THR A 68 11.19 2.74 -14.02
C THR A 68 10.88 4.04 -13.27
N GLU A 69 9.74 4.09 -12.60
CA GLU A 69 9.32 5.27 -11.86
C GLU A 69 10.21 5.51 -10.65
N SER A 70 10.38 6.79 -10.25
CA SER A 70 11.21 7.13 -9.10
C SER A 70 10.60 6.64 -7.79
N ASP A 71 11.47 6.40 -6.81
CA ASP A 71 11.02 6.02 -5.46
C ASP A 71 10.12 7.11 -4.87
N GLU A 72 10.50 8.37 -5.04
CA GLU A 72 9.74 9.51 -4.53
C GLU A 72 8.31 9.52 -5.06
N TYR A 73 8.14 9.34 -6.37
CA TYR A 73 6.80 9.28 -6.96
C TYR A 73 5.98 8.13 -6.39
N LEU A 74 6.57 6.94 -6.32
CA LEU A 74 5.88 5.75 -5.84
C LEU A 74 5.43 5.91 -4.38
N ILE A 75 6.29 6.47 -3.54
CA ILE A 75 5.97 6.70 -2.14
C ILE A 75 4.88 7.76 -2.00
N ASP A 76 4.99 8.87 -2.71
CA ASP A 76 3.96 9.91 -2.68
C ASP A 76 2.61 9.35 -3.12
N LYS A 77 2.61 8.52 -4.15
CA LYS A 77 1.39 7.95 -4.68
C LYS A 77 0.74 6.95 -3.72
N ILE A 78 1.53 6.07 -3.11
CA ILE A 78 0.97 5.09 -2.17
C ILE A 78 0.48 5.77 -0.89
N GLN A 79 1.14 6.83 -0.44
CA GLN A 79 0.67 7.61 0.71
C GLN A 79 -0.64 8.32 0.39
N GLU A 80 -0.75 8.88 -0.81
CA GLU A 80 -1.98 9.52 -1.28
C GLU A 80 -3.14 8.52 -1.32
N GLU A 81 -2.92 7.34 -1.89
CA GLU A 81 -3.93 6.29 -1.95
C GLU A 81 -4.33 5.81 -0.55
N TYR A 82 -3.36 5.69 0.35
CA TYR A 82 -3.63 5.31 1.74
C TYR A 82 -4.52 6.35 2.43
N LEU A 83 -4.16 7.63 2.32
CA LEU A 83 -4.98 8.71 2.89
C LEU A 83 -6.39 8.69 2.32
N TYR A 84 -6.52 8.52 1.01
CA TYR A 84 -7.82 8.46 0.36
C TYR A 84 -8.65 7.30 0.92
N SER A 85 -8.06 6.13 1.11
CA SER A 85 -8.75 4.97 1.66
C SER A 85 -9.25 5.20 3.10
N GLN A 86 -8.54 6.03 3.87
CA GLN A 86 -8.95 6.40 5.23
C GLN A 86 -10.05 7.46 5.23
N LEU A 87 -10.07 8.34 4.22
CA LEU A 87 -11.05 9.42 4.13
C LEU A 87 -12.42 8.96 3.64
N VAL A 88 -12.48 7.99 2.73
CA VAL A 88 -13.74 7.53 2.14
C VAL A 88 -14.76 7.10 3.17
N PRO A 89 -14.45 6.29 4.19
CA PRO A 89 -15.42 5.92 5.23
C PRO A 89 -15.94 7.13 6.01
N VAL A 90 -15.07 8.11 6.31
CA VAL A 90 -15.46 9.31 7.03
C VAL A 90 -16.41 10.16 6.18
N LEU A 91 -16.13 10.33 4.88
CA LEU A 91 -16.99 11.07 3.97
C LEU A 91 -18.35 10.40 3.81
N GLN A 92 -18.40 9.07 3.75
CA GLN A 92 -19.65 8.31 3.68
C GLN A 92 -20.48 8.51 4.94
N ASP A 93 -19.86 8.49 6.11
CA ASP A 93 -20.52 8.74 7.38
C ASP A 93 -21.07 10.16 7.42
N ALA A 94 -20.28 11.15 7.01
CA ALA A 94 -20.71 12.55 6.95
C ALA A 94 -21.90 12.72 6.00
N ALA A 95 -21.90 12.08 4.84
CA ALA A 95 -23.00 12.13 3.88
C ALA A 95 -24.29 11.54 4.47
N GLY A 96 -24.17 10.44 5.25
CA GLY A 96 -25.30 9.87 5.95
C GLY A 96 -25.86 10.82 6.99
N LYS A 97 -25.00 11.48 7.74
CA LYS A 97 -25.40 12.47 8.76
C LYS A 97 -26.04 13.73 8.18
N LEU A 98 -25.65 14.12 6.97
CA LEU A 98 -26.26 15.25 6.27
C LEU A 98 -27.75 15.05 6.04
N GLN A 99 -28.20 13.81 5.88
CA GLN A 99 -29.62 13.50 5.70
C GLN A 99 -30.40 13.56 7.01
N THR A 100 -29.72 13.46 8.15
CA THR A 100 -30.34 13.43 9.47
C THR A 100 -30.01 14.67 10.31
N ASN A 101 -28.75 15.13 10.26
CA ASN A 101 -28.27 16.26 11.07
C ASN A 101 -27.02 16.87 10.41
N SER A 102 -27.19 18.06 9.84
CA SER A 102 -26.10 18.75 9.14
C SER A 102 -24.98 19.23 10.08
N ILE A 103 -25.27 19.48 11.35
CA ILE A 103 -24.27 19.91 12.34
C ILE A 103 -23.31 18.74 12.62
N GLU A 104 -23.84 17.53 12.81
CA GLU A 104 -23.02 16.34 13.00
C GLU A 104 -22.17 16.03 11.77
N ALA A 105 -22.72 16.20 10.58
CA ALA A 105 -21.98 16.02 9.35
C ALA A 105 -20.81 16.99 9.25
N PHE A 106 -21.03 18.24 9.62
CA PHE A 106 -19.99 19.26 9.63
C PHE A 106 -18.88 18.91 10.62
N GLU A 107 -19.23 18.45 11.81
CA GLU A 107 -18.26 18.04 12.82
C GLU A 107 -17.45 16.82 12.37
N SER A 108 -18.07 15.85 11.71
CA SER A 108 -17.38 14.69 11.16
C SER A 108 -16.32 15.11 10.13
N LEU A 109 -16.61 16.09 9.29
CA LEU A 109 -15.66 16.63 8.33
C LEU A 109 -14.51 17.37 8.98
N ARG A 110 -14.72 17.97 10.14
CA ARG A 110 -13.68 18.70 10.88
C ARG A 110 -12.60 17.79 11.43
N ILE A 111 -12.87 16.53 11.59
CA ILE A 111 -11.90 15.54 12.06
C ILE A 111 -10.84 15.26 11.00
N LEU A 112 -11.15 15.50 9.75
CA LEU A 112 -10.23 15.34 8.64
C LEU A 112 -9.15 16.41 8.63
#